data_dd1e6878ca8c60dc8568ce3c63df3c16
#
_entry.id   dd1e6878ca8c60dc8568ce3c63df3c16
#
_cell.length_a   1.000
_cell.length_b   1.000
_cell.length_c   1.000
_cell.angle_alpha   90.00
_cell.angle_beta   90.00
_cell.angle_gamma   90.00
#
_symmetry.space_group_name_H-M   'P 1'
#
loop_
_entity.id
_entity.type
_entity.pdbx_description
1 polymer ?
#
loop_
_entity_poly.entity_id
_entity_poly.type
_entity_poly.pdbx_seq_one_letter_code
_entity_poly.pdbx_strand_id
1 'polypeptide(L)'
;VQRVNAANHRMDEDDVIDHILTADAEKIKSTLEGIDRAAFTKAVDLILGARNIYILGMRSSAILAEFMNYYFGLLFDNVRLIRPAGGSEIFEHLMKVHEDDVFVSISFPRYTTTIVNATEYVSKTGAKVIAITDTLSSPIVPHSTVTLTAKSEMASFVDSLVAPMSLINAMIAYIGKKKHKEVTETLGRLENVWKEYNLSLIHI
;
A
#
# COMPACT_ATOMS: atom_id res chain seq x y z
N VAL A 1 -21.76 -0.60 14.16
CA VAL A 1 -22.31 -1.36 15.28
C VAL A 1 -22.86 -2.70 14.78
N GLN A 2 -23.81 -2.75 13.80
CA GLN A 2 -24.42 -4.01 13.31
C GLN A 2 -23.41 -5.03 12.79
N ARG A 3 -22.38 -4.62 12.03
CA ARG A 3 -21.33 -5.53 11.51
C ARG A 3 -20.45 -6.10 12.64
N VAL A 4 -20.14 -5.28 13.64
CA VAL A 4 -19.36 -5.70 14.83
C VAL A 4 -20.13 -6.74 15.63
N ASN A 5 -21.42 -6.50 15.88
CA ASN A 5 -22.26 -7.46 16.60
C ASN A 5 -22.43 -8.79 15.80
N ALA A 6 -22.59 -8.71 14.48
CA ALA A 6 -22.69 -9.91 13.64
C ALA A 6 -21.36 -10.72 13.59
N ALA A 7 -20.22 -10.07 13.69
CA ALA A 7 -18.92 -10.74 13.76
C ALA A 7 -18.67 -11.39 15.13
N ASN A 8 -18.95 -10.66 16.23
CA ASN A 8 -18.77 -11.17 17.59
C ASN A 8 -19.71 -12.34 17.95
N HIS A 9 -20.95 -12.37 17.40
CA HIS A 9 -21.88 -13.49 17.63
C HIS A 9 -21.50 -14.80 16.91
N ARG A 10 -20.50 -14.78 16.04
CA ARG A 10 -20.10 -15.95 15.24
C ARG A 10 -18.84 -16.65 15.76
N MET A 11 -18.22 -16.10 16.81
CA MET A 11 -16.95 -16.62 17.36
C MET A 11 -17.10 -16.87 18.85
N ASP A 12 -16.84 -18.08 19.29
CA ASP A 12 -16.56 -18.38 20.69
C ASP A 12 -15.15 -17.87 21.03
N GLU A 13 -14.94 -17.44 22.27
CA GLU A 13 -13.64 -16.85 22.69
C GLU A 13 -12.48 -17.83 22.48
N ASP A 14 -12.73 -19.13 22.63
CA ASP A 14 -11.72 -20.18 22.47
C ASP A 14 -11.28 -20.40 21.01
N ASP A 15 -12.11 -20.03 20.03
CA ASP A 15 -11.86 -20.25 18.60
C ASP A 15 -11.37 -19.00 17.84
N VAL A 16 -11.23 -17.86 18.52
CA VAL A 16 -10.89 -16.57 17.87
C VAL A 16 -9.59 -16.64 17.09
N ILE A 17 -8.55 -17.27 17.66
CA ILE A 17 -7.22 -17.33 17.03
C ILE A 17 -7.33 -18.12 15.71
N ASP A 18 -7.87 -19.33 15.76
CA ASP A 18 -7.97 -20.20 14.58
C ASP A 18 -8.85 -19.56 13.50
N HIS A 19 -9.95 -18.95 13.92
CA HIS A 19 -10.87 -18.27 13.00
C HIS A 19 -10.19 -17.09 12.28
N ILE A 20 -9.51 -16.22 13.01
CA ILE A 20 -8.87 -15.02 12.43
C ILE A 20 -7.71 -15.41 11.52
N LEU A 21 -6.82 -16.30 11.96
CA LEU A 21 -5.67 -16.70 11.16
C LEU A 21 -6.08 -17.47 9.90
N THR A 22 -7.09 -18.33 10.01
CA THR A 22 -7.66 -19.03 8.85
C THR A 22 -8.30 -18.05 7.87
N ALA A 23 -9.14 -17.13 8.36
CA ALA A 23 -9.79 -16.12 7.53
C ALA A 23 -8.74 -15.21 6.82
N ASP A 24 -7.65 -14.89 7.49
CA ASP A 24 -6.55 -14.08 6.91
C ASP A 24 -5.80 -14.85 5.83
N ALA A 25 -5.51 -16.14 6.04
CA ALA A 25 -4.90 -17.00 5.04
C ALA A 25 -5.78 -17.12 3.78
N GLU A 26 -7.09 -17.28 3.95
CA GLU A 26 -8.03 -17.34 2.83
C GLU A 26 -8.12 -16.02 2.06
N LYS A 27 -8.00 -14.85 2.71
CA LYS A 27 -7.95 -13.55 2.04
C LYS A 27 -6.70 -13.41 1.17
N ILE A 28 -5.54 -13.86 1.65
CA ILE A 28 -4.31 -13.88 0.85
C ILE A 28 -4.49 -14.78 -0.37
N LYS A 29 -5.01 -15.97 -0.18
CA LYS A 29 -5.27 -16.94 -1.26
C LYS A 29 -6.24 -16.38 -2.30
N SER A 30 -7.38 -15.85 -1.87
CA SER A 30 -8.37 -15.24 -2.77
C SER A 30 -7.82 -14.02 -3.51
N THR A 31 -6.93 -13.23 -2.87
CA THR A 31 -6.23 -12.13 -3.53
C THR A 31 -5.29 -12.65 -4.62
N LEU A 32 -4.52 -13.71 -4.33
CA LEU A 32 -3.63 -14.34 -5.30
C LEU A 32 -4.39 -14.91 -6.51
N GLU A 33 -5.54 -15.53 -6.28
CA GLU A 33 -6.38 -16.11 -7.33
C GLU A 33 -7.04 -15.04 -8.20
N GLY A 34 -7.41 -13.91 -7.59
CA GLY A 34 -8.10 -12.79 -8.27
C GLY A 34 -7.19 -11.71 -8.83
N ILE A 35 -5.86 -11.80 -8.67
CA ILE A 35 -4.96 -10.72 -9.09
C ILE A 35 -4.87 -10.60 -10.61
N ASP A 36 -5.11 -9.41 -11.14
CA ASP A 36 -4.77 -9.07 -12.52
C ASP A 36 -3.25 -8.85 -12.64
N ARG A 37 -2.57 -9.85 -13.21
CA ARG A 37 -1.12 -9.83 -13.39
C ARG A 37 -0.66 -8.76 -14.38
N ALA A 38 -1.49 -8.42 -15.37
CA ALA A 38 -1.17 -7.36 -16.33
C ALA A 38 -1.25 -5.98 -15.65
N ALA A 39 -2.29 -5.74 -14.85
CA ALA A 39 -2.41 -4.55 -14.03
C ALA A 39 -1.26 -4.43 -13.01
N PHE A 40 -0.87 -5.55 -12.37
CA PHE A 40 0.26 -5.58 -11.45
C PHE A 40 1.59 -5.19 -12.14
N THR A 41 1.88 -5.79 -13.29
CA THR A 41 3.09 -5.48 -14.06
C THR A 41 3.08 -4.02 -14.50
N LYS A 42 1.95 -3.52 -15.01
CA LYS A 42 1.77 -2.12 -15.39
C LYS A 42 2.01 -1.17 -14.23
N ALA A 43 1.48 -1.46 -13.04
CA ALA A 43 1.71 -0.66 -11.84
C ALA A 43 3.21 -0.58 -11.49
N VAL A 44 3.90 -1.71 -11.53
CA VAL A 44 5.36 -1.76 -11.29
C VAL A 44 6.13 -0.95 -12.33
N ASP A 45 5.79 -1.07 -13.62
CA ASP A 45 6.50 -0.36 -14.69
C ASP A 45 6.27 1.17 -14.58
N LEU A 46 5.07 1.61 -14.18
CA LEU A 46 4.79 3.01 -13.86
C LEU A 46 5.66 3.52 -12.70
N ILE A 47 5.78 2.76 -11.62
CA ILE A 47 6.62 3.11 -10.47
C ILE A 47 8.10 3.22 -10.87
N LEU A 48 8.59 2.27 -11.67
CA LEU A 48 10.00 2.28 -12.11
C LEU A 48 10.34 3.45 -13.03
N GLY A 49 9.38 3.95 -13.79
CA GLY A 49 9.55 5.09 -14.70
C GLY A 49 9.21 6.46 -14.09
N ALA A 50 8.75 6.51 -12.84
CA ALA A 50 8.25 7.73 -12.22
C ALA A 50 9.37 8.74 -11.90
N ARG A 51 9.14 10.03 -12.16
CA ARG A 51 9.97 11.12 -11.67
C ARG A 51 9.93 11.23 -10.15
N ASN A 52 8.73 11.19 -9.55
CA ASN A 52 8.50 11.03 -8.12
C ASN A 52 7.37 10.05 -7.88
N ILE A 53 7.43 9.36 -6.74
CA ILE A 53 6.42 8.41 -6.28
C ILE A 53 5.76 8.99 -5.03
N TYR A 54 4.53 9.45 -5.17
CA TYR A 54 3.72 9.94 -4.04
C TYR A 54 2.87 8.81 -3.51
N ILE A 55 2.84 8.64 -2.19
CA ILE A 55 2.06 7.58 -1.53
C ILE A 55 1.11 8.23 -0.53
N LEU A 56 -0.18 7.90 -0.61
CA LEU A 56 -1.20 8.34 0.32
C LEU A 56 -2.07 7.18 0.76
N GLY A 57 -2.18 6.99 2.06
CA GLY A 57 -3.15 6.16 2.73
C GLY A 57 -3.72 6.88 3.94
N MET A 58 -4.99 6.66 4.23
CA MET A 58 -5.66 7.31 5.36
C MET A 58 -6.21 6.28 6.34
N ARG A 59 -6.29 6.65 7.64
CA ARG A 59 -6.77 5.77 8.71
C ARG A 59 -5.95 4.48 8.77
N SER A 60 -6.59 3.29 8.75
CA SER A 60 -5.88 1.99 8.72
C SER A 60 -4.99 1.82 7.50
N SER A 61 -5.35 2.38 6.35
CA SER A 61 -4.51 2.34 5.14
C SER A 61 -3.23 3.19 5.25
N ALA A 62 -3.12 4.10 6.22
CA ALA A 62 -1.87 4.82 6.49
C ALA A 62 -0.73 3.88 6.87
N ILE A 63 -1.04 2.78 7.58
CA ILE A 63 -0.06 1.75 7.95
C ILE A 63 0.52 1.09 6.69
N LEU A 64 -0.32 0.81 5.70
CA LEU A 64 0.10 0.25 4.41
C LEU A 64 0.98 1.22 3.63
N ALA A 65 0.63 2.52 3.65
CA ALA A 65 1.41 3.58 3.02
C ALA A 65 2.78 3.75 3.67
N GLU A 66 2.86 3.73 5.00
CA GLU A 66 4.13 3.77 5.75
C GLU A 66 5.01 2.55 5.47
N PHE A 67 4.42 1.34 5.44
CA PHE A 67 5.14 0.12 5.10
C PHE A 67 5.72 0.20 3.68
N MET A 68 4.91 0.61 2.69
CA MET A 68 5.37 0.79 1.33
C MET A 68 6.48 1.85 1.25
N ASN A 69 6.29 3.01 1.90
CA ASN A 69 7.27 4.09 1.92
C ASN A 69 8.62 3.65 2.51
N TYR A 70 8.60 2.88 3.60
CA TYR A 70 9.83 2.39 4.23
C TYR A 70 10.69 1.59 3.25
N TYR A 71 10.11 0.58 2.59
CA TYR A 71 10.86 -0.25 1.65
C TYR A 71 11.17 0.46 0.34
N PHE A 72 10.26 1.32 -0.14
CA PHE A 72 10.52 2.12 -1.33
C PHE A 72 11.65 3.12 -1.09
N GLY A 73 11.81 3.67 0.11
CA GLY A 73 12.94 4.50 0.48
C GLY A 73 14.30 3.81 0.42
N LEU A 74 14.33 2.46 0.47
CA LEU A 74 15.55 1.67 0.23
C LEU A 74 15.84 1.44 -1.26
N LEU A 75 14.82 1.58 -2.12
CA LEU A 75 14.86 1.25 -3.55
C LEU A 75 14.93 2.50 -4.44
N PHE A 76 14.47 3.65 -3.94
CA PHE A 76 14.26 4.88 -4.68
C PHE A 76 14.59 6.11 -3.83
N ASP A 77 15.20 7.12 -4.42
CA ASP A 77 15.50 8.41 -3.77
C ASP A 77 14.34 9.42 -3.91
N ASN A 78 13.32 9.10 -4.72
CA ASN A 78 12.26 10.00 -5.15
C ASN A 78 10.88 9.64 -4.57
N VAL A 79 10.83 8.98 -3.42
CA VAL A 79 9.58 8.62 -2.73
C VAL A 79 9.12 9.73 -1.79
N ARG A 80 7.82 10.01 -1.80
CA ARG A 80 7.18 11.06 -1.00
C ARG A 80 5.93 10.53 -0.34
N LEU A 81 6.03 10.18 0.92
CA LEU A 81 4.87 9.82 1.72
C LEU A 81 4.11 11.09 2.13
N ILE A 82 2.84 11.16 1.78
CA ILE A 82 1.95 12.22 2.23
C ILE A 82 1.32 11.77 3.55
N ARG A 83 1.73 12.40 4.65
CA ARG A 83 1.16 12.17 5.97
C ARG A 83 0.00 13.14 6.19
N PRO A 84 -1.21 12.65 6.41
CA PRO A 84 -2.34 13.54 6.68
C PRO A 84 -2.21 14.14 8.08
N ALA A 85 -1.75 15.38 8.16
CA ALA A 85 -1.80 16.20 9.38
C ALA A 85 -3.09 17.03 9.46
N GLY A 86 -3.67 17.35 8.28
CA GLY A 86 -4.98 18.05 8.12
C GLY A 86 -5.47 17.96 6.68
N GLY A 87 -6.76 18.21 6.46
CA GLY A 87 -7.37 18.06 5.13
C GLY A 87 -6.77 18.99 4.06
N SER A 88 -6.39 20.23 4.41
CA SER A 88 -5.79 21.21 3.49
C SER A 88 -4.33 20.88 3.16
N GLU A 89 -3.56 20.41 4.13
CA GLU A 89 -2.13 20.11 3.97
C GLU A 89 -1.85 19.02 2.93
N ILE A 90 -2.77 18.07 2.79
CA ILE A 90 -2.68 17.05 1.73
C ILE A 90 -2.59 17.72 0.36
N PHE A 91 -3.44 18.70 0.07
CA PHE A 91 -3.49 19.39 -1.22
C PHE A 91 -2.25 20.26 -1.47
N GLU A 92 -1.61 20.81 -0.42
CA GLU A 92 -0.33 21.52 -0.54
C GLU A 92 0.79 20.61 -1.06
N HIS A 93 0.78 19.33 -0.66
CA HIS A 93 1.68 18.32 -1.21
C HIS A 93 1.30 17.95 -2.64
N LEU A 94 0.00 17.77 -2.91
CA LEU A 94 -0.52 17.35 -4.21
C LEU A 94 -0.37 18.40 -5.31
N MET A 95 -0.32 19.69 -4.97
CA MET A 95 -0.04 20.79 -5.92
C MET A 95 1.32 20.66 -6.62
N LYS A 96 2.25 19.86 -6.07
CA LYS A 96 3.58 19.59 -6.61
C LYS A 96 3.63 18.39 -7.55
N VAL A 97 2.51 17.68 -7.72
CA VAL A 97 2.41 16.51 -8.58
C VAL A 97 2.24 16.93 -10.03
N HIS A 98 3.01 16.32 -10.93
CA HIS A 98 3.04 16.58 -12.36
C HIS A 98 2.79 15.29 -13.16
N GLU A 99 2.63 15.42 -14.48
CA GLU A 99 2.32 14.32 -15.39
C GLU A 99 3.33 13.15 -15.40
N ASP A 100 4.59 13.42 -15.09
CA ASP A 100 5.68 12.42 -14.99
C ASP A 100 5.76 11.72 -13.64
N ASP A 101 4.90 12.09 -12.69
CA ASP A 101 4.86 11.49 -11.36
C ASP A 101 3.88 10.31 -11.31
N VAL A 102 4.06 9.46 -10.30
CA VAL A 102 3.11 8.41 -9.94
C VAL A 102 2.54 8.69 -8.57
N PHE A 103 1.24 8.53 -8.45
CA PHE A 103 0.51 8.64 -7.19
C PHE A 103 -0.10 7.29 -6.81
N VAL A 104 0.32 6.74 -5.68
CA VAL A 104 -0.24 5.51 -5.11
C VAL A 104 -1.28 5.88 -4.08
N SER A 105 -2.54 5.66 -4.41
CA SER A 105 -3.71 5.88 -3.55
C SER A 105 -4.13 4.57 -2.91
N ILE A 106 -4.00 4.47 -1.58
CA ILE A 106 -4.34 3.26 -0.82
C ILE A 106 -5.60 3.52 0.00
N SER A 107 -6.70 2.85 -0.33
CA SER A 107 -7.99 3.06 0.32
C SER A 107 -8.82 1.79 0.36
N PHE A 108 -9.23 1.40 1.56
CA PHE A 108 -10.06 0.22 1.82
C PHE A 108 -11.39 0.64 2.46
N PRO A 109 -12.37 -0.26 2.65
CA PRO A 109 -13.72 0.06 3.14
C PRO A 109 -13.75 1.03 4.32
N ARG A 110 -14.80 1.85 4.37
CA ARG A 110 -14.93 3.13 5.09
C ARG A 110 -14.07 4.22 4.45
N TYR A 111 -14.06 4.22 3.10
CA TYR A 111 -13.40 5.24 2.29
C TYR A 111 -13.69 6.65 2.82
N THR A 112 -12.65 7.50 2.87
CA THR A 112 -12.82 8.90 3.24
C THR A 112 -12.99 9.76 1.99
N THR A 113 -13.82 10.79 2.08
CA THR A 113 -13.97 11.76 0.98
C THR A 113 -12.64 12.43 0.63
N THR A 114 -11.79 12.64 1.62
CA THR A 114 -10.47 13.24 1.41
C THR A 114 -9.60 12.44 0.46
N ILE A 115 -9.52 11.10 0.59
CA ILE A 115 -8.68 10.29 -0.32
C ILE A 115 -9.29 10.22 -1.73
N VAL A 116 -10.62 10.21 -1.84
CA VAL A 116 -11.31 10.25 -3.12
C VAL A 116 -11.01 11.56 -3.85
N ASN A 117 -11.20 12.70 -3.16
CA ASN A 117 -10.93 14.02 -3.70
C ASN A 117 -9.44 14.21 -4.06
N ALA A 118 -8.52 13.70 -3.23
CA ALA A 118 -7.09 13.71 -3.50
C ALA A 118 -6.75 12.92 -4.77
N THR A 119 -7.32 11.73 -4.90
CA THR A 119 -7.12 10.86 -6.07
C THR A 119 -7.70 11.50 -7.34
N GLU A 120 -8.90 12.07 -7.25
CA GLU A 120 -9.51 12.82 -8.35
C GLU A 120 -8.66 14.03 -8.74
N TYR A 121 -8.20 14.83 -7.76
CA TYR A 121 -7.35 15.99 -8.03
C TYR A 121 -6.09 15.59 -8.81
N VAL A 122 -5.37 14.57 -8.33
CA VAL A 122 -4.14 14.10 -8.98
C VAL A 122 -4.40 13.54 -10.38
N SER A 123 -5.51 12.83 -10.60
CA SER A 123 -5.85 12.33 -11.94
C SER A 123 -5.99 13.44 -12.99
N LYS A 124 -6.39 14.64 -12.57
CA LYS A 124 -6.52 15.82 -13.44
C LYS A 124 -5.18 16.52 -13.76
N THR A 125 -4.10 16.23 -13.02
CA THR A 125 -2.76 16.78 -13.31
C THR A 125 -2.05 16.05 -14.44
N GLY A 126 -2.57 14.92 -14.92
CA GLY A 126 -1.94 14.04 -15.90
C GLY A 126 -1.04 12.96 -15.29
N ALA A 127 -0.74 13.03 -13.99
CA ALA A 127 0.02 12.02 -13.27
C ALA A 127 -0.66 10.64 -13.34
N LYS A 128 0.15 9.59 -13.26
CA LYS A 128 -0.37 8.21 -13.28
C LYS A 128 -0.79 7.81 -11.89
N VAL A 129 -2.03 7.37 -11.75
CA VAL A 129 -2.62 6.97 -10.47
C VAL A 129 -2.69 5.45 -10.38
N ILE A 130 -2.09 4.90 -9.33
CA ILE A 130 -2.21 3.49 -8.94
C ILE A 130 -3.15 3.42 -7.74
N ALA A 131 -4.32 2.81 -7.91
CA ALA A 131 -5.24 2.54 -6.83
C ALA A 131 -4.96 1.16 -6.22
N ILE A 132 -4.80 1.08 -4.90
CA ILE A 132 -4.77 -0.16 -4.13
C ILE A 132 -6.00 -0.17 -3.22
N THR A 133 -6.92 -1.10 -3.46
CA THR A 133 -8.24 -1.12 -2.82
C THR A 133 -8.79 -2.54 -2.71
N ASP A 134 -10.03 -2.71 -2.23
CA ASP A 134 -10.66 -4.02 -2.04
C ASP A 134 -11.44 -4.51 -3.27
N THR A 135 -11.99 -3.60 -4.07
CA THR A 135 -12.90 -3.93 -5.17
C THR A 135 -12.84 -2.88 -6.29
N LEU A 136 -13.20 -3.30 -7.51
CA LEU A 136 -13.29 -2.40 -8.67
C LEU A 136 -14.44 -1.38 -8.57
N SER A 137 -15.38 -1.55 -7.62
CA SER A 137 -16.42 -0.56 -7.31
C SER A 137 -15.99 0.50 -6.29
N SER A 138 -14.76 0.46 -5.80
CA SER A 138 -14.21 1.46 -4.89
C SER A 138 -14.22 2.87 -5.52
N PRO A 139 -14.54 3.92 -4.74
CA PRO A 139 -14.71 5.28 -5.28
C PRO A 139 -13.41 5.92 -5.80
N ILE A 140 -12.23 5.35 -5.54
CA ILE A 140 -10.96 5.82 -6.12
C ILE A 140 -10.67 5.24 -7.50
N VAL A 141 -11.35 4.14 -7.88
CA VAL A 141 -11.11 3.43 -9.15
C VAL A 141 -11.40 4.28 -10.40
N PRO A 142 -12.49 5.07 -10.46
CA PRO A 142 -12.75 5.92 -11.63
C PRO A 142 -11.65 6.96 -11.93
N HIS A 143 -10.81 7.26 -10.95
CA HIS A 143 -9.71 8.24 -11.04
C HIS A 143 -8.33 7.57 -11.19
N SER A 144 -8.28 6.25 -11.36
CA SER A 144 -7.02 5.50 -11.44
C SER A 144 -6.62 5.14 -12.87
N THR A 145 -5.31 5.13 -13.12
CA THR A 145 -4.69 4.62 -14.36
C THR A 145 -4.61 3.09 -14.34
N VAL A 146 -4.40 2.54 -13.14
CA VAL A 146 -4.37 1.10 -12.88
C VAL A 146 -4.87 0.83 -11.47
N THR A 147 -5.60 -0.27 -11.30
CA THR A 147 -6.15 -0.69 -10.01
C THR A 147 -5.64 -2.07 -9.64
N LEU A 148 -5.19 -2.21 -8.39
CA LEU A 148 -4.84 -3.48 -7.77
C LEU A 148 -5.80 -3.74 -6.63
N THR A 149 -6.41 -4.92 -6.61
CA THR A 149 -7.37 -5.30 -5.58
C THR A 149 -6.83 -6.34 -4.63
N ALA A 150 -7.13 -6.19 -3.34
CA ALA A 150 -6.81 -7.15 -2.29
C ALA A 150 -7.99 -7.29 -1.33
N LYS A 151 -8.26 -8.51 -0.88
CA LYS A 151 -9.34 -8.81 0.06
C LYS A 151 -9.06 -8.20 1.44
N SER A 152 -10.05 -7.50 2.01
CA SER A 152 -9.92 -6.81 3.30
C SER A 152 -11.16 -6.93 4.18
N GLU A 153 -12.04 -7.90 3.89
CA GLU A 153 -13.28 -8.08 4.64
C GLU A 153 -13.00 -8.28 6.13
N MET A 154 -13.85 -7.66 6.95
CA MET A 154 -13.79 -7.75 8.41
C MET A 154 -14.13 -9.17 8.88
N ALA A 155 -13.21 -9.78 9.61
CA ALA A 155 -13.49 -11.00 10.38
C ALA A 155 -13.93 -10.67 11.82
N SER A 156 -13.62 -9.47 12.31
CA SER A 156 -14.00 -8.98 13.65
C SER A 156 -14.43 -7.50 13.57
N PHE A 157 -14.09 -6.67 14.56
CA PHE A 157 -14.32 -5.22 14.52
C PHE A 157 -13.28 -4.45 13.69
N VAL A 158 -12.20 -5.10 13.28
CA VAL A 158 -11.12 -4.52 12.47
C VAL A 158 -11.18 -5.02 11.03
N ASP A 159 -10.78 -4.15 10.09
CA ASP A 159 -10.53 -4.54 8.70
C ASP A 159 -9.21 -5.32 8.65
N SER A 160 -9.20 -6.47 7.99
CA SER A 160 -7.96 -7.21 7.79
C SER A 160 -7.07 -6.50 6.77
N LEU A 161 -5.84 -6.21 7.16
CA LEU A 161 -4.82 -5.63 6.27
C LEU A 161 -3.82 -6.67 5.75
N VAL A 162 -4.00 -7.93 6.06
CA VAL A 162 -3.04 -9.00 5.76
C VAL A 162 -2.85 -9.18 4.26
N ALA A 163 -3.92 -9.33 3.50
CA ALA A 163 -3.82 -9.49 2.06
C ALA A 163 -3.41 -8.20 1.32
N PRO A 164 -3.89 -6.99 1.68
CA PRO A 164 -3.32 -5.73 1.22
C PRO A 164 -1.82 -5.61 1.48
N MET A 165 -1.36 -5.94 2.68
CA MET A 165 0.05 -5.95 3.05
C MET A 165 0.85 -6.93 2.19
N SER A 166 0.32 -8.15 1.99
CA SER A 166 0.95 -9.18 1.15
C SER A 166 1.05 -8.74 -0.31
N LEU A 167 0.05 -8.04 -0.86
CA LEU A 167 0.10 -7.48 -2.21
C LEU A 167 1.20 -6.42 -2.34
N ILE A 168 1.30 -5.51 -1.37
CA ILE A 168 2.36 -4.48 -1.34
C ILE A 168 3.73 -5.14 -1.20
N ASN A 169 3.87 -6.14 -0.32
CA ASN A 169 5.11 -6.90 -0.16
C ASN A 169 5.53 -7.61 -1.47
N ALA A 170 4.57 -8.20 -2.18
CA ALA A 170 4.84 -8.79 -3.50
C ALA A 170 5.33 -7.73 -4.51
N MET A 171 4.78 -6.53 -4.49
CA MET A 171 5.23 -5.41 -5.33
C MET A 171 6.65 -4.99 -4.98
N ILE A 172 6.97 -4.82 -3.69
CA ILE A 172 8.32 -4.49 -3.20
C ILE A 172 9.32 -5.56 -3.65
N ALA A 173 9.00 -6.84 -3.44
CA ALA A 173 9.85 -7.96 -3.82
C ALA A 173 10.08 -8.03 -5.34
N TYR A 174 9.02 -7.78 -6.13
CA TYR A 174 9.13 -7.79 -7.59
C TYR A 174 9.99 -6.64 -8.12
N ILE A 175 9.83 -5.42 -7.57
CA ILE A 175 10.67 -4.26 -7.88
C ILE A 175 12.11 -4.53 -7.45
N GLY A 176 12.33 -5.07 -6.24
CA GLY A 176 13.65 -5.42 -5.74
C GLY A 176 14.36 -6.45 -6.64
N LYS A 177 13.61 -7.40 -7.21
CA LYS A 177 14.18 -8.34 -8.20
C LYS A 177 14.58 -7.63 -9.50
N LYS A 178 13.80 -6.67 -9.98
CA LYS A 178 14.14 -5.86 -11.18
C LYS A 178 15.34 -4.93 -10.92
N LYS A 179 15.48 -4.40 -9.71
CA LYS A 179 16.56 -3.49 -9.27
C LYS A 179 17.62 -4.20 -8.41
N HIS A 180 17.88 -5.48 -8.67
CA HIS A 180 18.72 -6.32 -7.81
C HIS A 180 20.10 -5.71 -7.51
N LYS A 181 20.74 -5.09 -8.49
CA LYS A 181 22.05 -4.47 -8.33
C LYS A 181 22.00 -3.30 -7.35
N GLU A 182 21.08 -2.37 -7.55
CA GLU A 182 20.88 -1.19 -6.70
C GLU A 182 20.50 -1.57 -5.27
N VAL A 183 19.66 -2.61 -5.13
CA VAL A 183 19.29 -3.16 -3.82
C VAL A 183 20.52 -3.68 -3.08
N THR A 184 21.34 -4.50 -3.74
CA THR A 184 22.55 -5.06 -3.15
C THR A 184 23.53 -3.97 -2.73
N GLU A 185 23.74 -2.94 -3.56
CA GLU A 185 24.59 -1.80 -3.24
C GLU A 185 24.07 -0.98 -2.05
N THR A 186 22.75 -0.76 -1.98
CA THR A 186 22.12 -0.01 -0.88
C THR A 186 22.22 -0.77 0.43
N LEU A 187 21.89 -2.08 0.44
CA LEU A 187 21.98 -2.90 1.63
C LEU A 187 23.44 -3.02 2.12
N GLY A 188 24.39 -3.20 1.20
CA GLY A 188 25.81 -3.24 1.56
C GLY A 188 26.31 -1.93 2.19
N ARG A 189 25.84 -0.77 1.71
CA ARG A 189 26.14 0.53 2.36
C ARG A 189 25.53 0.62 3.76
N LEU A 190 24.27 0.17 3.94
CA LEU A 190 23.62 0.15 5.24
C LEU A 190 24.33 -0.76 6.24
N GLU A 191 24.74 -1.96 5.82
CA GLU A 191 25.51 -2.87 6.68
C GLU A 191 26.83 -2.26 7.15
N ASN A 192 27.55 -1.54 6.27
CA ASN A 192 28.78 -0.87 6.63
C ASN A 192 28.54 0.22 7.69
N VAL A 193 27.48 1.04 7.52
CA VAL A 193 27.08 2.05 8.51
C VAL A 193 26.71 1.38 9.85
N TRP A 194 25.93 0.30 9.81
CA TRP A 194 25.53 -0.42 11.03
C TRP A 194 26.75 -1.01 11.76
N LYS A 195 27.75 -1.51 11.05
CA LYS A 195 29.01 -1.99 11.64
C LYS A 195 29.80 -0.84 12.26
N GLU A 196 29.97 0.27 11.54
CA GLU A 196 30.73 1.42 12.00
C GLU A 196 30.15 2.04 13.29
N TYR A 197 28.81 2.12 13.39
CA TYR A 197 28.11 2.73 14.52
C TYR A 197 27.58 1.70 15.55
N ASN A 198 27.90 0.42 15.41
CA ASN A 198 27.42 -0.66 16.28
C ASN A 198 25.89 -0.70 16.46
N LEU A 199 25.14 -0.44 15.38
CA LEU A 199 23.69 -0.35 15.38
C LEU A 199 22.99 -1.72 15.25
N SER A 200 23.70 -2.79 14.93
CA SER A 200 23.17 -4.15 14.79
C SER A 200 23.97 -5.11 15.66
N LEU A 201 23.25 -5.96 16.42
CA LEU A 201 23.83 -7.04 17.21
C LEU A 201 24.10 -8.30 16.37
N ILE A 202 23.55 -8.39 15.16
CA ILE A 202 23.66 -9.54 14.28
C ILE A 202 24.14 -9.03 12.91
N HIS A 203 25.28 -9.55 12.48
CA HIS A 203 25.77 -9.36 11.10
C HIS A 203 25.15 -10.50 10.24
N ILE A 204 24.30 -10.13 9.31
CA ILE A 204 23.73 -11.04 8.32
C ILE A 204 24.70 -11.19 7.17
#